data_f3ed14a48a9f49368e5b0f754c3e4011
#
_entry.id   f3ed14a48a9f49368e5b0f754c3e4011
#
_cell.length_a   1.000
_cell.length_b   1.000
_cell.length_c   1.000
_cell.angle_alpha   90.00
_cell.angle_beta   90.00
_cell.angle_gamma   90.00
#
_symmetry.space_group_name_H-M   'P 1'
#
loop_
_entity.id
_entity.type
_entity.pdbx_description
1 polymer ?
#
loop_
_entity_poly.entity_id
_entity_poly.type
_entity_poly.pdbx_seq_one_letter_code
_entity_poly.pdbx_strand_id
1 'polypeptide(L)'
;MLVGYARVSTKEQNYEMQIQALRNAGCEKIFSEKESGSSDDRREFKKALTFLREGDTLIVWKLDRLGRSVSQSSRFLEILKEKKVSVVSLIENIDTRTIFGEWLFYFASIFAEMERNSIIERTKAGIKFAREQGVRIGRPPKMTEDNIEIIRELLKAGWTVKKIAEKLGISQSSIYAYFPSDILKDLRPTAL
;
A
#
# COMPACT_ATOMS: atom_id res chain seq x y z
N MET A 1 3.49 -28.50 -13.69
CA MET A 1 3.36 -27.33 -14.57
C MET A 1 4.04 -26.10 -13.95
N LEU A 2 4.31 -25.05 -14.74
CA LEU A 2 4.89 -23.79 -14.25
C LEU A 2 3.78 -22.75 -14.10
N VAL A 3 3.59 -22.26 -12.88
CA VAL A 3 2.54 -21.31 -12.53
C VAL A 3 3.16 -20.00 -12.07
N GLY A 4 2.85 -18.90 -12.75
CA GLY A 4 3.36 -17.58 -12.42
C GLY A 4 2.47 -16.85 -11.40
N TYR A 5 3.10 -16.07 -10.51
CA TYR A 5 2.38 -15.13 -9.67
C TYR A 5 3.05 -13.75 -9.72
N ALA A 6 2.24 -12.73 -10.03
CA ALA A 6 2.67 -11.34 -10.07
C ALA A 6 1.84 -10.47 -9.12
N ARG A 7 2.51 -9.58 -8.41
CA ARG A 7 1.89 -8.58 -7.54
C ARG A 7 2.50 -7.22 -7.79
N VAL A 8 1.66 -6.22 -8.07
CA VAL A 8 2.09 -4.86 -8.36
C VAL A 8 1.35 -3.86 -7.50
N SER A 9 2.03 -2.78 -7.09
CA SER A 9 1.38 -1.62 -6.51
C SER A 9 0.72 -0.79 -7.61
N THR A 10 -0.31 -0.01 -7.29
CA THR A 10 -1.05 0.84 -8.24
C THR A 10 -0.19 1.88 -8.96
N LYS A 11 1.06 2.11 -8.51
CA LYS A 11 2.01 3.07 -9.08
C LYS A 11 3.12 2.44 -9.92
N GLU A 12 3.18 1.12 -10.05
CA GLU A 12 4.31 0.47 -10.72
C GLU A 12 4.09 0.34 -12.23
N GLN A 13 4.95 0.98 -13.00
CA GLN A 13 5.14 0.82 -14.44
C GLN A 13 5.64 -0.59 -14.83
N ASN A 14 5.96 -1.43 -13.85
CA ASN A 14 6.64 -2.73 -14.03
C ASN A 14 5.70 -3.94 -14.15
N TYR A 15 4.38 -3.74 -14.27
CA TYR A 15 3.44 -4.87 -14.36
C TYR A 15 3.69 -5.73 -15.59
N GLU A 16 3.75 -5.08 -16.75
CA GLU A 16 3.94 -5.79 -18.02
C GLU A 16 5.28 -6.51 -18.09
N MET A 17 6.33 -5.89 -17.52
CA MET A 17 7.65 -6.50 -17.43
C MET A 17 7.64 -7.77 -16.56
N GLN A 18 6.95 -7.77 -15.43
CA GLN A 18 6.80 -8.97 -14.58
C GLN A 18 6.05 -10.08 -15.33
N ILE A 19 4.93 -9.76 -15.98
CA ILE A 19 4.14 -10.73 -16.75
C ILE A 19 4.99 -11.30 -17.89
N GLN A 20 5.73 -10.45 -18.61
CA GLN A 20 6.59 -10.90 -19.70
C GLN A 20 7.72 -11.81 -19.20
N ALA A 21 8.36 -11.47 -18.07
CA ALA A 21 9.37 -12.32 -17.45
C ALA A 21 8.82 -13.69 -17.05
N LEU A 22 7.62 -13.75 -16.47
CA LEU A 22 6.96 -15.01 -16.14
C LEU A 22 6.59 -15.84 -17.39
N ARG A 23 6.15 -15.19 -18.46
CA ARG A 23 5.91 -15.88 -19.76
C ARG A 23 7.19 -16.44 -20.34
N ASN A 24 8.28 -15.66 -20.33
CA ASN A 24 9.58 -16.09 -20.83
C ASN A 24 10.16 -17.25 -19.99
N ALA A 25 9.83 -17.32 -18.70
CA ALA A 25 10.16 -18.45 -17.83
C ALA A 25 9.30 -19.71 -18.09
N GLY A 26 8.38 -19.66 -19.05
CA GLY A 26 7.54 -20.79 -19.46
C GLY A 26 6.30 -21.00 -18.60
N CYS A 27 5.83 -19.98 -17.86
CA CYS A 27 4.60 -20.11 -17.08
C CYS A 27 3.38 -20.33 -17.98
N GLU A 28 2.70 -21.46 -17.77
CA GLU A 28 1.49 -21.86 -18.50
C GLU A 28 0.24 -21.10 -17.99
N LYS A 29 0.23 -20.77 -16.70
CA LYS A 29 -0.82 -19.99 -16.05
C LYS A 29 -0.20 -18.90 -15.18
N ILE A 30 -0.73 -17.67 -15.27
CA ILE A 30 -0.27 -16.55 -14.44
C ILE A 30 -1.45 -15.97 -13.67
N PHE A 31 -1.30 -15.90 -12.35
CA PHE A 31 -2.19 -15.18 -11.44
C PHE A 31 -1.57 -13.82 -11.14
N SER A 32 -2.36 -12.77 -11.24
CA SER A 32 -1.84 -11.41 -11.02
C SER A 32 -2.84 -10.56 -10.25
N GLU A 33 -2.34 -9.78 -9.29
CA GLU A 33 -3.16 -8.85 -8.53
C GLU A 33 -2.51 -7.48 -8.40
N LYS A 34 -3.38 -6.46 -8.42
CA LYS A 34 -2.98 -5.08 -8.13
C LYS A 34 -3.23 -4.81 -6.65
N GLU A 35 -2.19 -4.37 -5.95
CA GLU A 35 -2.28 -4.01 -4.54
C GLU A 35 -3.00 -2.67 -4.41
N SER A 36 -4.20 -2.65 -3.84
CA SER A 36 -4.91 -1.44 -3.47
C SER A 36 -4.77 -1.20 -1.96
N GLY A 37 -3.84 -0.33 -1.58
CA GLY A 37 -3.73 0.14 -0.19
C GLY A 37 -3.39 -0.93 0.86
N SER A 38 -3.97 -0.81 2.05
CA SER A 38 -3.67 -1.64 3.23
C SER A 38 -4.38 -3.00 3.28
N SER A 39 -5.21 -3.35 2.30
CA SER A 39 -5.95 -4.60 2.35
C SER A 39 -5.05 -5.80 2.03
N ASP A 40 -5.01 -6.75 2.96
CA ASP A 40 -4.24 -8.00 2.84
C ASP A 40 -5.02 -9.09 2.07
N ASP A 41 -6.03 -8.68 1.31
CA ASP A 41 -6.89 -9.59 0.55
C ASP A 41 -6.20 -10.00 -0.76
N ARG A 42 -5.33 -11.00 -0.64
CA ARG A 42 -4.56 -11.60 -1.74
C ARG A 42 -5.39 -12.66 -2.47
N ARG A 43 -6.46 -12.23 -3.13
CA ARG A 43 -7.42 -13.15 -3.78
C ARG A 43 -6.79 -13.99 -4.87
N GLU A 44 -5.96 -13.38 -5.71
CA GLU A 44 -5.31 -14.10 -6.80
C GLU A 44 -4.23 -15.06 -6.29
N PHE A 45 -3.51 -14.70 -5.23
CA PHE A 45 -2.59 -15.63 -4.57
C PHE A 45 -3.32 -16.83 -3.97
N LYS A 46 -4.45 -16.60 -3.30
CA LYS A 46 -5.28 -17.69 -2.78
C LYS A 46 -5.78 -18.61 -3.89
N LYS A 47 -6.20 -18.05 -5.03
CA LYS A 47 -6.56 -18.83 -6.23
C LYS A 47 -5.37 -19.63 -6.76
N ALA A 48 -4.18 -19.01 -6.83
CA ALA A 48 -2.97 -19.72 -7.23
C ALA A 48 -2.67 -20.89 -6.29
N LEU A 49 -2.72 -20.68 -4.97
CA LEU A 49 -2.52 -21.74 -3.99
C LEU A 49 -3.55 -22.90 -4.12
N THR A 50 -4.81 -22.58 -4.47
CA THR A 50 -5.84 -23.59 -4.70
C THR A 50 -5.62 -24.34 -6.02
N PHE A 51 -5.11 -23.65 -7.03
CA PHE A 51 -4.85 -24.20 -8.36
C PHE A 51 -3.64 -25.15 -8.38
N LEU A 52 -2.59 -24.82 -7.62
CA LEU A 52 -1.34 -25.56 -7.56
C LEU A 52 -1.53 -26.99 -7.00
N ARG A 53 -0.91 -27.96 -7.68
CA ARG A 53 -0.93 -29.39 -7.34
C ARG A 53 0.48 -29.88 -7.00
N GLU A 54 0.59 -31.07 -6.42
CA GLU A 54 1.87 -31.73 -6.18
C GLU A 54 2.71 -31.81 -7.47
N GLY A 55 3.98 -31.46 -7.39
CA GLY A 55 4.93 -31.44 -8.51
C GLY A 55 4.89 -30.16 -9.36
N ASP A 56 3.94 -29.22 -9.11
CA ASP A 56 3.95 -27.94 -9.77
C ASP A 56 5.07 -27.01 -9.22
N THR A 57 5.39 -25.99 -9.98
CA THR A 57 6.35 -24.95 -9.56
C THR A 57 5.69 -23.58 -9.62
N LEU A 58 5.68 -22.87 -8.50
CA LEU A 58 5.27 -21.47 -8.43
C LEU A 58 6.46 -20.56 -8.79
N ILE A 59 6.33 -19.76 -9.83
CA ILE A 59 7.35 -18.81 -10.26
C ILE A 59 6.91 -17.40 -9.89
N VAL A 60 7.78 -16.67 -9.20
CA VAL A 60 7.61 -15.25 -8.87
C VAL A 60 8.74 -14.44 -9.51
N TRP A 61 8.46 -13.20 -9.87
CA TRP A 61 9.49 -12.32 -10.41
C TRP A 61 10.55 -11.98 -9.35
N LYS A 62 10.10 -11.74 -8.10
CA LYS A 62 10.94 -11.40 -6.95
C LYS A 62 10.31 -11.94 -5.67
N LEU A 63 11.13 -12.29 -4.66
CA LEU A 63 10.64 -12.85 -3.39
C LEU A 63 9.69 -11.93 -2.63
N ASP A 64 9.89 -10.61 -2.72
CA ASP A 64 9.00 -9.61 -2.10
C ASP A 64 7.56 -9.65 -2.66
N ARG A 65 7.36 -10.29 -3.81
CA ARG A 65 6.03 -10.55 -4.38
C ARG A 65 5.31 -11.68 -3.65
N LEU A 66 6.07 -12.64 -3.11
CA LEU A 66 5.51 -13.76 -2.34
C LEU A 66 5.01 -13.32 -0.96
N GLY A 67 5.79 -12.52 -0.22
CA GLY A 67 5.44 -12.03 1.12
C GLY A 67 5.88 -10.59 1.36
N ARG A 68 5.27 -9.92 2.35
CA ARG A 68 5.63 -8.57 2.80
C ARG A 68 6.61 -8.56 3.97
N SER A 69 6.82 -9.73 4.59
CA SER A 69 7.76 -9.95 5.69
C SER A 69 8.35 -11.34 5.58
N VAL A 70 9.48 -11.58 6.25
CA VAL A 70 10.07 -12.92 6.36
C VAL A 70 9.06 -13.91 6.88
N SER A 71 8.40 -13.59 7.98
CA SER A 71 7.40 -14.46 8.60
C SER A 71 6.30 -14.86 7.61
N GLN A 72 5.83 -13.94 6.78
CA GLN A 72 4.80 -14.22 5.77
C GLN A 72 5.37 -15.06 4.63
N SER A 73 6.57 -14.74 4.14
CA SER A 73 7.21 -15.50 3.06
C SER A 73 7.55 -16.93 3.49
N SER A 74 8.08 -17.12 4.71
CA SER A 74 8.37 -18.43 5.27
C SER A 74 7.10 -19.27 5.44
N ARG A 75 6.02 -18.67 5.98
CA ARG A 75 4.72 -19.35 6.09
C ARG A 75 4.18 -19.82 4.73
N PHE A 76 4.30 -18.99 3.70
CA PHE A 76 3.86 -19.40 2.36
C PHE A 76 4.74 -20.49 1.78
N LEU A 77 6.05 -20.45 2.02
CA LEU A 77 6.93 -21.52 1.60
C LEU A 77 6.57 -22.84 2.29
N GLU A 78 6.27 -22.83 3.59
CA GLU A 78 5.81 -24.02 4.33
C GLU A 78 4.54 -24.61 3.72
N ILE A 79 3.53 -23.78 3.45
CA ILE A 79 2.27 -24.20 2.80
C ILE A 79 2.54 -24.81 1.43
N LEU A 80 3.44 -24.22 0.63
CA LEU A 80 3.79 -24.74 -0.68
C LEU A 80 4.58 -26.05 -0.57
N LYS A 81 5.46 -26.16 0.42
CA LYS A 81 6.22 -27.39 0.72
C LYS A 81 5.32 -28.53 1.16
N GLU A 82 4.35 -28.28 2.04
CA GLU A 82 3.32 -29.28 2.42
C GLU A 82 2.53 -29.79 1.21
N LYS A 83 2.28 -28.91 0.24
CA LYS A 83 1.65 -29.28 -1.04
C LYS A 83 2.61 -29.92 -2.04
N LYS A 84 3.88 -30.05 -1.69
CA LYS A 84 4.96 -30.51 -2.58
C LYS A 84 5.07 -29.65 -3.86
N VAL A 85 4.87 -28.35 -3.71
CA VAL A 85 5.03 -27.33 -4.76
C VAL A 85 6.34 -26.60 -4.53
N SER A 86 7.16 -26.52 -5.56
CA SER A 86 8.43 -25.77 -5.52
C SER A 86 8.21 -24.29 -5.81
N VAL A 87 9.16 -23.45 -5.38
CA VAL A 87 9.16 -22.01 -5.64
C VAL A 87 10.42 -21.62 -6.40
N VAL A 88 10.25 -20.79 -7.43
CA VAL A 88 11.37 -20.17 -8.16
C VAL A 88 11.21 -18.67 -8.15
N SER A 89 12.27 -17.95 -7.76
CA SER A 89 12.36 -16.49 -7.90
C SER A 89 13.31 -16.13 -9.02
N LEU A 90 12.84 -15.33 -9.98
CA LEU A 90 13.60 -15.03 -11.20
C LEU A 90 14.75 -14.05 -10.93
N ILE A 91 14.53 -13.00 -10.15
CA ILE A 91 15.56 -11.98 -9.89
C ILE A 91 16.65 -12.49 -8.96
N GLU A 92 16.27 -13.14 -7.86
CA GLU A 92 17.25 -13.69 -6.92
C GLU A 92 17.86 -15.01 -7.41
N ASN A 93 17.34 -15.57 -8.52
CA ASN A 93 17.78 -16.87 -9.07
C ASN A 93 17.74 -18.01 -8.03
N ILE A 94 16.66 -18.02 -7.25
CA ILE A 94 16.42 -18.99 -6.18
C ILE A 94 15.48 -20.06 -6.67
N ASP A 95 15.84 -21.33 -6.48
CA ASP A 95 15.05 -22.51 -6.86
C ASP A 95 14.98 -23.48 -5.68
N THR A 96 13.81 -23.55 -5.04
CA THR A 96 13.59 -24.41 -3.86
C THR A 96 13.49 -25.91 -4.19
N ARG A 97 13.65 -26.31 -5.44
CA ARG A 97 13.82 -27.73 -5.81
C ARG A 97 15.16 -28.29 -5.33
N THR A 98 16.10 -27.43 -5.01
CA THR A 98 17.38 -27.79 -4.43
C THR A 98 17.42 -27.42 -2.95
N ILE A 99 18.13 -28.24 -2.13
CA ILE A 99 18.33 -27.95 -0.70
C ILE A 99 19.01 -26.57 -0.53
N PHE A 100 20.00 -26.27 -1.35
CA PHE A 100 20.70 -24.98 -1.33
C PHE A 100 19.74 -23.82 -1.66
N GLY A 101 18.89 -23.97 -2.64
CA GLY A 101 17.90 -22.95 -3.01
C GLY A 101 16.85 -22.71 -1.91
N GLU A 102 16.46 -23.74 -1.16
CA GLU A 102 15.61 -23.60 0.01
C GLU A 102 16.30 -22.76 1.11
N TRP A 103 17.54 -23.06 1.44
CA TRP A 103 18.30 -22.26 2.40
C TRP A 103 18.50 -20.82 1.92
N LEU A 104 18.82 -20.64 0.63
CA LEU A 104 18.98 -19.32 0.04
C LEU A 104 17.69 -18.50 0.08
N PHE A 105 16.52 -19.14 -0.06
CA PHE A 105 15.23 -18.48 0.11
C PHE A 105 15.07 -17.89 1.51
N TYR A 106 15.37 -18.66 2.56
CA TYR A 106 15.29 -18.17 3.94
C TYR A 106 16.26 -17.02 4.19
N PHE A 107 17.51 -17.13 3.75
CA PHE A 107 18.49 -16.06 3.86
C PHE A 107 18.04 -14.79 3.14
N ALA A 108 17.65 -14.90 1.89
CA ALA A 108 17.17 -13.73 1.11
C ALA A 108 15.95 -13.07 1.75
N SER A 109 15.05 -13.86 2.32
CA SER A 109 13.90 -13.35 3.06
C SER A 109 14.33 -12.54 4.28
N ILE A 110 15.31 -13.04 5.08
CA ILE A 110 15.86 -12.34 6.25
C ILE A 110 16.51 -11.00 5.83
N PHE A 111 17.30 -10.98 4.76
CA PHE A 111 17.94 -9.77 4.26
C PHE A 111 16.90 -8.73 3.81
N ALA A 112 15.86 -9.15 3.11
CA ALA A 112 14.80 -8.26 2.66
C ALA A 112 14.05 -7.60 3.85
N GLU A 113 13.87 -8.32 4.96
CA GLU A 113 13.28 -7.73 6.18
C GLU A 113 14.24 -6.77 6.88
N MET A 114 15.52 -7.10 6.97
CA MET A 114 16.52 -6.19 7.52
C MET A 114 16.59 -4.88 6.75
N GLU A 115 16.58 -4.94 5.42
CA GLU A 115 16.55 -3.75 4.56
C GLU A 115 15.29 -2.91 4.82
N ARG A 116 14.12 -3.54 4.86
CA ARG A 116 12.85 -2.86 5.16
C ARG A 116 12.87 -2.18 6.53
N ASN A 117 13.36 -2.86 7.55
CA ASN A 117 13.46 -2.31 8.90
C ASN A 117 14.40 -1.10 8.92
N SER A 118 15.54 -1.18 8.25
CA SER A 118 16.48 -0.06 8.10
C SER A 118 15.84 1.16 7.41
N ILE A 119 15.03 0.95 6.37
CA ILE A 119 14.28 2.04 5.70
C ILE A 119 13.27 2.66 6.67
N ILE A 120 12.53 1.84 7.43
CA ILE A 120 11.55 2.33 8.42
C ILE A 120 12.24 3.16 9.50
N GLU A 121 13.38 2.70 10.02
CA GLU A 121 14.15 3.43 11.04
C GLU A 121 14.66 4.76 10.52
N ARG A 122 15.26 4.78 9.31
CA ARG A 122 15.70 6.04 8.67
C ARG A 122 14.53 7.00 8.46
N THR A 123 13.38 6.50 8.04
CA THR A 123 12.17 7.31 7.83
C THR A 123 11.67 7.88 9.16
N LYS A 124 11.62 7.07 10.22
CA LYS A 124 11.24 7.55 11.57
C LYS A 124 12.20 8.61 12.09
N ALA A 125 13.50 8.39 11.93
CA ALA A 125 14.53 9.37 12.31
C ALA A 125 14.37 10.70 11.53
N GLY A 126 14.17 10.62 10.21
CA GLY A 126 13.92 11.80 9.39
C GLY A 126 12.65 12.57 9.77
N ILE A 127 11.56 11.85 10.08
CA ILE A 127 10.30 12.44 10.56
C ILE A 127 10.53 13.12 11.92
N LYS A 128 11.25 12.48 12.84
CA LYS A 128 11.57 13.07 14.14
C LYS A 128 12.37 14.35 13.98
N PHE A 129 13.45 14.32 13.20
CA PHE A 129 14.28 15.48 12.91
C PHE A 129 13.47 16.64 12.29
N ALA A 130 12.64 16.36 11.29
CA ALA A 130 11.81 17.37 10.66
C ALA A 130 10.82 18.01 11.66
N ARG A 131 10.26 17.25 12.60
CA ARG A 131 9.40 17.77 13.67
C ARG A 131 10.17 18.69 14.61
N GLU A 132 11.39 18.31 15.01
CA GLU A 132 12.28 19.13 15.86
C GLU A 132 12.66 20.46 15.18
N GLN A 133 12.71 20.49 13.84
CA GLN A 133 12.90 21.71 13.04
C GLN A 133 11.58 22.49 12.80
N GLY A 134 10.49 22.12 13.44
CA GLY A 134 9.19 22.79 13.28
C GLY A 134 8.48 22.49 11.96
N VAL A 135 8.99 21.58 11.14
CA VAL A 135 8.35 21.20 9.88
C VAL A 135 7.09 20.41 10.17
N ARG A 136 5.96 20.91 9.69
CA ARG A 136 4.68 20.21 9.80
C ARG A 136 4.65 18.99 8.88
N ILE A 137 4.45 17.84 9.47
CA ILE A 137 4.39 16.56 8.75
C ILE A 137 2.94 16.10 8.67
N GLY A 138 2.56 15.52 7.52
CA GLY A 138 1.25 15.00 7.25
C GLY A 138 0.48 15.78 6.19
N ARG A 139 -0.81 15.47 6.06
CA ARG A 139 -1.67 16.16 5.10
C ARG A 139 -1.81 17.64 5.50
N PRO A 140 -1.58 18.58 4.55
CA PRO A 140 -1.82 19.99 4.82
C PRO A 140 -3.24 20.24 5.33
N PRO A 141 -3.43 21.17 6.31
CA PRO A 141 -4.78 21.49 6.76
C PRO A 141 -5.55 22.13 5.62
N LYS A 142 -6.80 21.74 5.44
CA LYS A 142 -7.70 22.41 4.52
C LYS A 142 -8.20 23.76 5.07
N MET A 143 -8.19 23.92 6.40
CA MET A 143 -8.50 25.18 7.09
C MET A 143 -7.23 26.01 7.20
N THR A 144 -6.88 26.73 6.13
CA THR A 144 -5.82 27.74 6.10
C THR A 144 -6.38 29.09 6.55
N GLU A 145 -5.54 30.05 6.90
CA GLU A 145 -5.97 31.41 7.25
C GLU A 145 -6.81 32.03 6.14
N ASP A 146 -6.39 31.88 4.89
CA ASP A 146 -7.13 32.35 3.71
C ASP A 146 -8.54 31.71 3.63
N ASN A 147 -8.61 30.38 3.82
CA ASN A 147 -9.92 29.70 3.79
C ASN A 147 -10.82 30.11 4.97
N ILE A 148 -10.26 30.38 6.14
CA ILE A 148 -11.00 30.87 7.30
C ILE A 148 -11.58 32.26 7.01
N GLU A 149 -10.81 33.14 6.38
CA GLU A 149 -11.25 34.47 6.00
C GLU A 149 -12.35 34.42 4.94
N ILE A 150 -12.15 33.65 3.88
CA ILE A 150 -13.17 33.42 2.84
C ILE A 150 -14.47 32.84 3.45
N ILE A 151 -14.38 31.87 4.35
CA ILE A 151 -15.53 31.29 5.02
C ILE A 151 -16.27 32.36 5.83
N ARG A 152 -15.55 33.21 6.55
CA ARG A 152 -16.13 34.31 7.34
C ARG A 152 -16.88 35.30 6.48
N GLU A 153 -16.33 35.70 5.33
CA GLU A 153 -16.98 36.60 4.38
C GLU A 153 -18.26 35.98 3.79
N LEU A 154 -18.19 34.71 3.38
CA LEU A 154 -19.33 34.00 2.82
C LEU A 154 -20.45 33.82 3.86
N LEU A 155 -20.13 33.57 5.13
CA LEU A 155 -21.09 33.49 6.21
C LEU A 155 -21.80 34.85 6.43
N LYS A 156 -21.06 35.97 6.43
CA LYS A 156 -21.62 37.33 6.49
C LYS A 156 -22.51 37.66 5.28
N ALA A 157 -22.18 37.11 4.11
CA ALA A 157 -23.01 37.22 2.91
C ALA A 157 -24.25 36.29 2.91
N GLY A 158 -24.52 35.59 4.02
CA GLY A 158 -25.71 34.76 4.20
C GLY A 158 -25.59 33.34 3.59
N TRP A 159 -24.41 32.90 3.19
CA TRP A 159 -24.25 31.55 2.68
C TRP A 159 -24.39 30.48 3.77
N THR A 160 -24.99 29.36 3.40
CA THR A 160 -25.09 28.22 4.34
C THR A 160 -23.77 27.47 4.42
N VAL A 161 -23.49 26.89 5.59
CA VAL A 161 -22.29 26.05 5.79
C VAL A 161 -22.18 24.92 4.76
N LYS A 162 -23.32 24.37 4.34
CA LYS A 162 -23.37 23.34 3.31
C LYS A 162 -22.84 23.85 1.95
N LYS A 163 -23.31 25.00 1.49
CA LYS A 163 -22.86 25.61 0.23
C LYS A 163 -21.36 25.98 0.27
N ILE A 164 -20.88 26.50 1.42
CA ILE A 164 -19.48 26.85 1.63
C ILE A 164 -18.59 25.58 1.59
N ALA A 165 -19.04 24.52 2.27
CA ALA A 165 -18.35 23.24 2.29
C ALA A 165 -18.18 22.65 0.88
N GLU A 166 -19.22 22.68 0.08
CA GLU A 166 -19.20 22.23 -1.33
C GLU A 166 -18.26 23.10 -2.19
N LYS A 167 -18.35 24.44 -2.06
CA LYS A 167 -17.52 25.37 -2.84
C LYS A 167 -16.01 25.22 -2.57
N LEU A 168 -15.62 25.06 -1.30
CA LEU A 168 -14.21 24.99 -0.89
C LEU A 168 -13.66 23.57 -0.81
N GLY A 169 -14.50 22.53 -0.99
CA GLY A 169 -14.12 21.13 -0.84
C GLY A 169 -13.67 20.78 0.59
N ILE A 170 -14.25 21.45 1.59
CA ILE A 170 -13.98 21.28 3.03
C ILE A 170 -15.20 20.59 3.66
N SER A 171 -14.96 19.71 4.66
CA SER A 171 -16.10 19.08 5.35
C SER A 171 -16.87 20.07 6.22
N GLN A 172 -18.18 19.92 6.31
CA GLN A 172 -19.01 20.75 7.19
C GLN A 172 -18.53 20.66 8.65
N SER A 173 -18.14 19.47 9.09
CA SER A 173 -17.59 19.26 10.44
C SER A 173 -16.32 20.08 10.69
N SER A 174 -15.45 20.25 9.68
CA SER A 174 -14.26 21.11 9.81
C SER A 174 -14.66 22.58 9.94
N ILE A 175 -15.69 23.03 9.22
CA ILE A 175 -16.19 24.41 9.33
C ILE A 175 -16.81 24.64 10.72
N TYR A 176 -17.63 23.73 11.21
CA TYR A 176 -18.24 23.83 12.55
C TYR A 176 -17.21 23.78 13.69
N ALA A 177 -16.08 23.11 13.52
CA ALA A 177 -15.01 23.08 14.49
C ALA A 177 -14.31 24.46 14.66
N TYR A 178 -14.23 25.25 13.58
CA TYR A 178 -13.65 26.62 13.58
C TYR A 178 -14.69 27.69 13.85
N PHE A 179 -15.95 27.48 13.45
CA PHE A 179 -17.07 28.38 13.61
C PHE A 179 -18.19 27.66 14.38
N PRO A 180 -18.10 27.56 15.73
CA PRO A 180 -19.16 27.00 16.56
C PRO A 180 -20.48 27.76 16.40
N SER A 181 -21.58 27.18 16.88
CA SER A 181 -22.94 27.67 16.63
C SER A 181 -23.23 29.08 17.15
N ASP A 182 -22.54 29.52 18.20
CA ASP A 182 -22.54 30.86 18.75
C ASP A 182 -21.91 31.87 17.78
N ILE A 183 -20.72 31.60 17.30
CA ILE A 183 -20.03 32.45 16.29
C ILE A 183 -20.82 32.48 14.97
N LEU A 184 -21.42 31.38 14.56
CA LEU A 184 -22.25 31.32 13.36
C LEU A 184 -23.53 32.19 13.46
N LYS A 185 -24.09 32.35 14.64
CA LYS A 185 -25.25 33.23 14.87
C LYS A 185 -24.89 34.70 14.72
N ASP A 186 -23.70 35.07 15.27
CA ASP A 186 -23.21 36.46 15.21
C ASP A 186 -22.76 36.88 13.81
N LEU A 187 -22.26 35.94 13.01
CA LEU A 187 -21.81 36.21 11.64
C LEU A 187 -22.92 36.25 10.58
N ARG A 188 -24.07 35.66 10.85
CA ARG A 188 -25.19 35.69 9.90
C ARG A 188 -25.94 37.00 9.97
N PRO A 189 -26.30 37.59 8.83
CA PRO A 189 -27.17 38.76 8.83
C PRO A 189 -28.48 38.39 9.53
N THR A 190 -28.87 39.22 10.49
CA THR A 190 -30.20 39.12 11.14
C THR A 190 -31.26 39.18 10.05
N ALA A 191 -32.05 38.13 9.88
CA ALA A 191 -33.20 38.19 8.95
C ALA A 191 -34.13 39.33 9.37
N LEU A 192 -34.23 40.33 8.51
CA LEU A 192 -35.24 41.35 8.59
C LEU A 192 -36.62 40.76 8.28
#